data_361f710622dc1e3a3e015bd676eea278
#
_entry.id   361f710622dc1e3a3e015bd676eea278
#
_cell.length_a   1.000
_cell.length_b   1.000
_cell.length_c   1.000
_cell.angle_alpha   90.00
_cell.angle_beta   90.00
_cell.angle_gamma   90.00
#
_symmetry.space_group_name_H-M   'P 1'
#
loop_
_entity.id
_entity.type
_entity.pdbx_description
1 polymer ?
#
loop_
_entity_poly.entity_id
_entity_poly.type
_entity_poly.pdbx_seq_one_letter_code
_entity_poly.pdbx_strand_id
1 'polypeptide(L)' 'MAIRYNKLWKLLIDKNMSKTQLIKAAKISTNAMAKLGKNEDVRVEVLVKICSELNCSMDDIMEIIPDKADSAS' A
#
# COMPACT_ATOMS: atom_id res chain seq x y z
N MET A 1 7.73 -5.41 -14.25
CA MET A 1 7.68 -4.51 -13.09
C MET A 1 6.54 -4.92 -12.18
N ALA A 2 6.80 -5.02 -10.90
CA ALA A 2 5.79 -5.43 -9.92
C ALA A 2 5.71 -4.41 -8.80
N ILE A 3 4.57 -4.37 -8.14
CA ILE A 3 4.35 -3.47 -7.02
C ILE A 3 4.04 -4.31 -5.79
N ARG A 4 4.65 -3.95 -4.67
CA ARG A 4 4.39 -4.61 -3.40
C ARG A 4 3.99 -3.59 -2.36
N TYR A 5 3.14 -4.03 -1.45
CA TYR A 5 2.67 -3.18 -0.35
C TYR A 5 3.07 -3.73 1.01
N ASN A 6 4.13 -4.53 1.05
CA ASN A 6 4.59 -5.13 2.30
C ASN A 6 4.92 -4.08 3.35
N LYS A 7 5.46 -2.96 2.91
CA LYS A 7 5.79 -1.88 3.84
C LYS A 7 4.54 -1.34 4.54
N LEU A 8 3.43 -1.31 3.81
CA LEU A 8 2.16 -0.87 4.39
C LEU A 8 1.73 -1.78 5.53
N TRP A 9 1.85 -3.10 5.31
CA TRP A 9 1.46 -4.06 6.34
C TRP A 9 2.32 -3.93 7.58
N LYS A 10 3.61 -3.74 7.40
CA LYS A 10 4.52 -3.53 8.53
C LYS A 10 4.18 -2.24 9.27
N LEU A 11 3.85 -1.20 8.52
CA LEU A 11 3.50 0.07 9.12
C LEU A 11 2.22 -0.04 9.95
N LEU A 12 1.25 -0.80 9.46
CA LEU A 12 0.01 -1.04 10.21
C LEU A 12 0.30 -1.78 11.51
N ILE A 13 1.19 -2.76 11.46
CA ILE A 13 1.58 -3.50 12.65
C ILE A 13 2.23 -2.55 13.66
N ASP A 14 3.13 -1.70 13.19
CA ASP A 14 3.81 -0.72 14.05
C ASP A 14 2.82 0.25 14.68
N LYS A 15 1.77 0.59 13.96
CA LYS A 15 0.75 1.51 14.47
C LYS A 15 -0.36 0.79 15.20
N ASN A 16 -0.26 -0.53 15.30
CA ASN A 16 -1.27 -1.34 15.98
C ASN A 16 -2.65 -1.15 15.37
N MET A 17 -2.70 -1.10 14.05
CA MET A 17 -3.91 -0.84 13.29
C MET A 17 -4.24 -2.01 12.39
N SER A 18 -5.50 -2.40 12.32
CA SER A 18 -5.95 -3.46 11.44
C SER A 18 -6.29 -2.91 10.06
N LYS A 19 -6.41 -3.81 9.08
CA LYS A 19 -6.82 -3.42 7.72
C LYS A 19 -8.20 -2.79 7.73
N THR A 20 -9.11 -3.34 8.54
CA THR A 20 -10.46 -2.81 8.67
C THR A 20 -10.45 -1.39 9.21
N GLN A 21 -9.59 -1.15 10.20
CA GLN A 21 -9.44 0.19 10.75
C GLN A 21 -8.92 1.16 9.71
N LEU A 22 -7.97 0.70 8.88
CA LEU A 22 -7.43 1.55 7.82
C LEU A 22 -8.50 1.90 6.79
N ILE A 23 -9.34 0.94 6.42
CA ILE A 23 -10.42 1.19 5.47
C ILE A 23 -11.31 2.31 5.99
N LYS A 24 -11.68 2.25 7.25
CA LYS A 24 -12.55 3.26 7.86
C LYS A 24 -11.84 4.60 8.00
N ALA A 25 -10.60 4.58 8.44
CA ALA A 25 -9.85 5.80 8.68
C ALA A 25 -9.51 6.54 7.39
N ALA A 26 -9.04 5.81 6.40
CA ALA A 26 -8.66 6.41 5.12
C ALA A 26 -9.85 6.57 4.17
N LYS A 27 -10.99 6.01 4.54
CA LYS A 27 -12.21 6.09 3.72
C LYS A 27 -12.02 5.51 2.33
N ILE A 28 -11.37 4.36 2.28
CA ILE A 28 -11.18 3.63 1.02
C ILE A 28 -12.16 2.47 0.97
N SER A 29 -12.34 1.91 -0.22
CA SER A 29 -13.27 0.79 -0.38
C SER A 29 -12.61 -0.53 0.02
N THR A 30 -13.45 -1.53 0.31
CA THR A 30 -12.95 -2.88 0.57
C THR A 30 -12.30 -3.46 -0.67
N ASN A 31 -12.78 -3.09 -1.86
CA ASN A 31 -12.17 -3.53 -3.11
C ASN A 31 -10.75 -3.01 -3.24
N ALA A 32 -10.52 -1.75 -2.86
CA ALA A 32 -9.19 -1.18 -2.90
C ALA A 32 -8.27 -1.93 -1.94
N MET A 33 -8.75 -2.23 -0.75
CA MET A 33 -7.97 -2.98 0.23
C MET A 33 -7.66 -4.38 -0.28
N ALA A 34 -8.61 -5.04 -0.94
CA ALA A 34 -8.39 -6.36 -1.49
C ALA A 34 -7.30 -6.34 -2.57
N LYS A 35 -7.29 -5.31 -3.40
CA LYS A 35 -6.25 -5.14 -4.40
C LYS A 35 -4.88 -4.93 -3.76
N LEU A 36 -4.83 -4.15 -2.70
CA LEU A 36 -3.59 -3.95 -1.96
C LEU A 36 -3.06 -5.28 -1.41
N GLY A 37 -3.96 -6.11 -0.90
CA GLY A 37 -3.59 -7.41 -0.38
C GLY A 37 -3.06 -8.37 -1.43
N LYS A 38 -3.42 -8.14 -2.69
CA LYS A 38 -2.95 -8.97 -3.80
C LYS A 38 -1.82 -8.32 -4.58
N ASN A 39 -1.31 -7.20 -4.10
CA ASN A 39 -0.27 -6.43 -4.79
C ASN A 39 -0.73 -6.00 -6.19
N GLU A 40 -2.00 -5.69 -6.32
CA GLU A 40 -2.56 -5.20 -7.58
C GLU A 40 -2.56 -3.68 -7.62
N ASP A 41 -2.70 -3.13 -8.80
CA ASP A 41 -2.73 -1.68 -8.97
C ASP A 41 -3.97 -1.08 -8.31
N VAL A 42 -3.79 0.04 -7.64
CA VAL A 42 -4.91 0.82 -7.11
C VAL A 42 -4.74 2.25 -7.60
N ARG A 43 -5.79 3.02 -7.48
CA ARG A 43 -5.72 4.42 -7.87
C ARG A 43 -4.79 5.19 -6.94
N VAL A 44 -4.07 6.15 -7.50
CA VAL A 44 -3.19 7.02 -6.73
C VAL A 44 -3.98 7.69 -5.60
N GLU A 45 -5.22 8.04 -5.85
CA GLU A 45 -6.09 8.63 -4.85
C GLU A 45 -6.18 7.77 -3.58
N VAL A 46 -6.27 6.45 -3.75
CA VAL A 46 -6.32 5.53 -2.62
C VAL A 46 -5.03 5.62 -1.82
N LEU A 47 -3.90 5.62 -2.53
CA LEU A 47 -2.59 5.69 -1.88
C LEU A 47 -2.42 7.01 -1.14
N VAL A 48 -2.87 8.10 -1.73
CA VAL A 48 -2.80 9.41 -1.09
C VAL A 48 -3.63 9.43 0.19
N LYS A 49 -4.81 8.84 0.17
CA LYS A 49 -5.66 8.77 1.35
C LYS A 49 -4.99 7.98 2.47
N ILE A 50 -4.35 6.88 2.11
CA ILE A 50 -3.64 6.04 3.08
C ILE A 50 -2.47 6.82 3.67
N CYS A 51 -1.66 7.44 2.83
CA CYS A 51 -0.51 8.22 3.28
C CYS A 51 -0.93 9.35 4.19
N SER A 52 -2.01 10.03 3.83
CA SER A 52 -2.53 11.13 4.62
C SER A 52 -2.97 10.67 6.00
N GLU A 53 -3.66 9.52 6.04
CA GLU A 53 -4.15 8.98 7.30
C GLU A 53 -3.02 8.49 8.19
N LEU A 54 -2.02 7.85 7.60
CA LEU A 54 -0.90 7.29 8.35
C LEU A 54 0.24 8.30 8.52
N ASN A 55 0.09 9.48 7.95
CA ASN A 55 1.08 10.53 8.03
C ASN A 55 2.46 10.05 7.55
N CYS A 56 2.47 9.48 6.35
CA CYS A 56 3.68 8.92 5.77
C CYS A 56 3.73 9.23 4.28
N SER A 57 4.81 8.84 3.63
CA SER A 57 4.97 9.05 2.19
C SER A 57 4.64 7.76 1.44
N MET A 58 4.57 7.86 0.11
CA MET A 58 4.34 6.69 -0.73
C MET A 58 5.41 5.62 -0.52
N ASP A 59 6.66 6.04 -0.36
CA ASP A 59 7.76 5.10 -0.16
C ASP A 59 7.61 4.28 1.10
N ASP A 60 6.83 4.77 2.04
CA ASP A 60 6.62 4.06 3.30
C ASP A 60 5.58 2.96 3.19
N ILE A 61 4.78 2.95 2.13
CA ILE A 61 3.70 1.97 2.01
C ILE A 61 3.84 1.07 0.80
N MET A 62 4.66 1.42 -0.17
CA MET A 62 4.79 0.60 -1.37
C MET A 62 6.22 0.59 -1.88
N GLU A 63 6.53 -0.41 -2.67
CA GLU A 63 7.81 -0.46 -3.36
C GLU A 63 7.59 -1.03 -4.75
N ILE A 64 8.44 -0.61 -5.66
CA ILE A 64 8.40 -1.07 -7.04
C ILE A 64 9.54 -2.05 -7.23
N ILE A 65 9.18 -3.24 -7.70
CA ILE A 65 10.15 -4.30 -7.94
C ILE A 65 10.44 -4.33 -9.43
N PRO A 66 11.68 -4.08 -9.84
CA PRO A 66 12.00 -4.14 -11.28
C PRO A 66 11.80 -5.55 -11.82
N ASP A 67 11.54 -5.62 -13.12
CA ASP A 67 11.45 -6.91 -13.78
C ASP A 67 12.82 -7.58 -13.71
N LYS A 68 12.78 -8.91 -13.79
CA LYS A 68 14.00 -9.67 -13.76
C LYS A 68 15.00 -9.22 -14.85
N ALA A 69 14.46 -8.89 -16.01
CA ALA A 69 15.30 -8.43 -17.11
C ALA A 69 16.08 -7.16 -16.73
N ASP A 70 15.46 -6.35 -15.90
CA ASP A 70 16.09 -5.12 -15.45
C ASP A 70 17.31 -5.42 -14.61
N SER A 71 17.23 -6.45 -13.81
CA SER A 71 18.33 -6.80 -12.95
C SER A 71 19.54 -7.27 -13.73
N ALA A 72 19.30 -7.76 -14.93
CA ALA A 72 20.39 -8.22 -15.78
C ALA A 72 21.14 -7.07 -16.44
N SER A 73 20.52 -5.93 -16.47
CA SER A 73 21.13 -4.77 -17.13
C SER A 73 22.01 -3.98 -16.20
#